data_ed906b6b82babc371a2129000e9d9cb6
#
_entry.id   ed906b6b82babc371a2129000e9d9cb6
#
_cell.length_a   1.000
_cell.length_b   1.000
_cell.length_c   1.000
_cell.angle_alpha   90.00
_cell.angle_beta   90.00
_cell.angle_gamma   90.00
#
_symmetry.space_group_name_H-M   'P 1'
#
loop_
_entity.id
_entity.type
_entity.pdbx_description
1 polymer ?
#
loop_
_entity_poly.entity_id
_entity_poly.type
_entity_poly.pdbx_seq_one_letter_code
_entity_poly.pdbx_strand_id
1 'polypeptide(L)'
;DTDRSRGLGDVYKRQVVTKYGHVKGGIPGVNCCEAGHPVPDANSFAATEKALALVRGLTAKDTVLFLLSGGGSALFEKPLVSGAELQDITNQLLACGADIVEMNTIRKRLSGVKGGRFAQACAPAQVFSIVLSDILGDPLDMIASGPAVPDTSTCAQALAIAEKYHLKLSEQAKVLLAQETPKMLDNVTTQITGSVREICTAAAAACRELGYEPVLLTDQLCCEAREAGSFLGSIVRTHAGQGKKLAYIAGGETVVHLTGKGLGGRNQELALAAVPALAGQDVAVFSAVSYTHLKLP
;
A
#
# COMPACT_ATOMS: atom_id res chain seq x y z
N ASP A 1 27.17 1.80 28.72
CA ASP A 1 27.78 2.73 27.74
C ASP A 1 29.06 2.20 27.09
N THR A 2 29.56 1.07 27.54
CA THR A 2 30.76 0.43 27.00
C THR A 2 30.51 -0.45 25.78
N ASP A 3 29.26 -0.75 25.43
CA ASP A 3 28.91 -1.61 24.29
C ASP A 3 28.89 -0.86 22.94
N ARG A 4 28.86 0.46 22.92
CA ARG A 4 28.93 1.26 21.67
C ARG A 4 30.26 1.15 20.94
N SER A 5 31.31 0.62 21.60
CA SER A 5 32.64 0.41 21.00
C SER A 5 32.81 -0.94 20.31
N ARG A 6 31.86 -1.87 20.43
CA ARG A 6 31.99 -3.26 19.97
C ARG A 6 31.40 -3.56 18.59
N GLY A 7 31.11 -2.55 17.78
CA GLY A 7 30.62 -2.73 16.43
C GLY A 7 29.14 -2.43 16.27
N LEU A 8 28.79 -1.95 15.11
CA LEU A 8 27.44 -1.50 14.74
C LEU A 8 26.34 -2.59 14.86
N GLY A 9 26.70 -3.87 14.99
CA GLY A 9 25.76 -4.99 15.00
C GLY A 9 24.88 -5.07 16.24
N ASP A 10 25.39 -4.71 17.43
CA ASP A 10 24.69 -4.89 18.71
C ASP A 10 23.73 -3.72 19.08
N VAL A 11 23.78 -2.64 18.30
CA VAL A 11 23.00 -1.42 18.54
C VAL A 11 21.66 -1.43 17.77
N TYR A 12 21.47 -2.31 16.79
CA TYR A 12 20.28 -2.34 15.95
C TYR A 12 19.17 -3.19 16.56
N LYS A 13 18.03 -2.57 16.82
CA LYS A 13 16.77 -3.27 17.12
C LYS A 13 15.98 -3.36 15.83
N ARG A 14 15.57 -4.56 15.41
CA ARG A 14 14.92 -4.80 14.12
C ARG A 14 13.65 -5.62 14.30
N GLN A 15 12.62 -5.23 13.57
CA GLN A 15 11.36 -5.97 13.51
C GLN A 15 10.81 -5.99 12.09
N VAL A 16 10.19 -7.11 11.74
CA VAL A 16 9.39 -7.27 10.52
C VAL A 16 8.00 -7.73 10.93
N VAL A 17 6.97 -7.13 10.33
CA VAL A 17 5.58 -7.59 10.45
C VAL A 17 5.08 -7.96 9.06
N THR A 18 4.58 -9.17 8.90
CA THR A 18 4.11 -9.70 7.62
C THR A 18 2.86 -10.56 7.79
N LYS A 19 2.25 -10.97 6.68
CA LYS A 19 1.08 -11.85 6.68
C LYS A 19 1.42 -13.25 7.19
N TYR A 20 0.43 -13.97 7.70
CA TYR A 20 0.59 -15.38 8.06
C TYR A 20 1.15 -16.22 6.92
N GLY A 21 2.09 -17.12 7.25
CA GLY A 21 2.73 -18.03 6.29
C GLY A 21 3.81 -17.37 5.43
N HIS A 22 4.17 -16.11 5.68
CA HIS A 22 5.22 -15.40 4.92
C HIS A 22 6.59 -15.39 5.62
N VAL A 23 6.67 -15.73 6.89
CA VAL A 23 7.95 -15.95 7.58
C VAL A 23 8.46 -17.34 7.24
N LYS A 24 9.35 -17.44 6.27
CA LYS A 24 9.93 -18.72 5.79
C LYS A 24 11.12 -19.21 6.61
N GLY A 25 11.52 -18.47 7.64
CA GLY A 25 12.64 -18.78 8.53
C GLY A 25 13.02 -17.60 9.38
N GLY A 26 13.67 -17.85 10.53
CA GLY A 26 14.15 -16.78 11.40
C GLY A 26 15.29 -16.01 10.73
N ILE A 27 15.25 -14.69 10.82
CA ILE A 27 16.34 -13.82 10.38
C ILE A 27 17.15 -13.44 11.63
N PRO A 28 18.45 -13.76 11.71
CA PRO A 28 19.27 -13.44 12.87
C PRO A 28 19.20 -11.95 13.23
N GLY A 29 18.91 -11.64 14.48
CA GLY A 29 18.82 -10.27 14.98
C GLY A 29 17.55 -9.50 14.55
N VAL A 30 16.55 -10.17 13.95
CA VAL A 30 15.27 -9.57 13.57
C VAL A 30 14.10 -10.26 14.23
N ASN A 31 13.25 -9.50 14.90
CA ASN A 31 11.99 -10.00 15.44
C ASN A 31 10.94 -10.10 14.34
N CYS A 32 10.67 -11.31 13.86
CA CYS A 32 9.67 -11.55 12.83
C CYS A 32 8.30 -11.82 13.46
N CYS A 33 7.28 -11.05 13.07
CA CYS A 33 5.90 -11.19 13.52
C CYS A 33 5.00 -11.49 12.34
N GLU A 34 4.08 -12.42 12.49
CA GLU A 34 3.01 -12.68 11.51
C GLU A 34 1.66 -12.20 12.05
N ALA A 35 0.85 -11.61 11.19
CA ALA A 35 -0.40 -10.97 11.58
C ALA A 35 -1.46 -11.03 10.47
N GLY A 36 -2.70 -10.65 10.81
CA GLY A 36 -3.84 -10.68 9.91
C GLY A 36 -3.77 -9.66 8.78
N HIS A 37 -4.17 -10.09 7.60
CA HIS A 37 -4.33 -9.26 6.42
C HIS A 37 -5.41 -9.87 5.50
N PRO A 38 -6.36 -9.09 4.96
CA PRO A 38 -6.46 -7.62 4.94
C PRO A 38 -7.08 -7.00 6.20
N VAL A 39 -7.54 -7.80 7.14
CA VAL A 39 -8.15 -7.33 8.39
C VAL A 39 -7.11 -7.43 9.52
N PRO A 40 -6.86 -6.33 10.27
CA PRO A 40 -5.95 -6.38 11.41
C PRO A 40 -6.52 -7.24 12.53
N ASP A 41 -5.65 -7.92 13.25
CA ASP A 41 -5.99 -8.80 14.37
C ASP A 41 -5.15 -8.52 15.62
N ALA A 42 -5.32 -9.32 16.66
CA ALA A 42 -4.58 -9.19 17.92
C ALA A 42 -3.06 -9.27 17.70
N ASN A 43 -2.59 -10.05 16.73
CA ASN A 43 -1.16 -10.15 16.42
C ASN A 43 -0.66 -8.88 15.70
N SER A 44 -1.47 -8.24 14.84
CA SER A 44 -1.16 -6.92 14.29
C SER A 44 -0.95 -5.88 15.40
N PHE A 45 -1.86 -5.87 16.38
CA PHE A 45 -1.79 -4.93 17.50
C PHE A 45 -0.57 -5.18 18.39
N ALA A 46 -0.31 -6.45 18.72
CA ALA A 46 0.85 -6.84 19.55
C ALA A 46 2.18 -6.56 18.82
N ALA A 47 2.26 -6.80 17.51
CA ALA A 47 3.45 -6.49 16.74
C ALA A 47 3.70 -4.98 16.68
N THR A 48 2.64 -4.18 16.50
CA THR A 48 2.75 -2.71 16.49
C THR A 48 3.16 -2.15 17.84
N GLU A 49 2.66 -2.71 18.95
CA GLU A 49 3.12 -2.35 20.29
C GLU A 49 4.62 -2.64 20.51
N LYS A 50 5.10 -3.78 20.02
CA LYS A 50 6.54 -4.07 20.05
C LYS A 50 7.33 -3.05 19.24
N ALA A 51 6.86 -2.68 18.05
CA ALA A 51 7.51 -1.63 17.24
C ALA A 51 7.54 -0.28 17.96
N LEU A 52 6.44 0.12 18.58
CA LEU A 52 6.40 1.33 19.42
C LEU A 52 7.35 1.26 20.62
N ALA A 53 7.49 0.09 21.22
CA ALA A 53 8.44 -0.11 22.33
C ALA A 53 9.90 0.03 21.87
N LEU A 54 10.23 -0.33 20.61
CA LEU A 54 11.58 -0.15 20.05
C LEU A 54 11.97 1.32 19.90
N VAL A 55 10.99 2.20 19.66
CA VAL A 55 11.24 3.63 19.43
C VAL A 55 11.07 4.49 20.69
N ARG A 56 10.70 3.89 21.82
CA ARG A 56 10.62 4.64 23.08
C ARG A 56 11.99 5.09 23.56
N GLY A 57 12.10 6.36 23.95
CA GLY A 57 13.31 6.94 24.53
C GLY A 57 14.45 7.14 23.54
N LEU A 58 14.15 7.16 22.23
CA LEU A 58 15.10 7.58 21.22
C LEU A 58 15.52 9.03 21.41
N THR A 59 16.72 9.35 20.96
CA THR A 59 17.32 10.69 21.03
C THR A 59 17.54 11.25 19.63
N ALA A 60 17.91 12.53 19.52
CA ALA A 60 18.26 13.15 18.24
C ALA A 60 19.51 12.53 17.55
N LYS A 61 20.23 11.63 18.24
CA LYS A 61 21.37 10.88 17.66
C LYS A 61 20.94 9.55 17.06
N ASP A 62 19.72 9.14 17.31
CA ASP A 62 19.18 7.87 16.83
C ASP A 62 18.52 8.06 15.46
N THR A 63 18.51 7.00 14.69
CA THR A 63 17.88 6.95 13.36
C THR A 63 16.95 5.75 13.28
N VAL A 64 15.75 5.99 12.79
CA VAL A 64 14.76 4.94 12.50
C VAL A 64 14.70 4.74 11.00
N LEU A 65 15.02 3.54 10.53
CA LEU A 65 14.76 3.12 9.16
C LEU A 65 13.39 2.42 9.13
N PHE A 66 12.40 3.05 8.53
CA PHE A 66 11.04 2.55 8.41
C PHE A 66 10.77 2.09 6.98
N LEU A 67 10.70 0.77 6.78
CA LEU A 67 10.45 0.15 5.48
C LEU A 67 8.99 -0.21 5.38
N LEU A 68 8.29 0.37 4.41
CA LEU A 68 6.85 0.22 4.22
C LEU A 68 6.54 -0.33 2.84
N SER A 69 5.78 -1.42 2.80
CA SER A 69 5.26 -2.03 1.58
C SER A 69 3.77 -2.32 1.71
N GLY A 70 3.15 -2.95 0.71
CA GLY A 70 1.74 -3.31 0.71
C GLY A 70 1.28 -4.08 1.96
N GLY A 71 0.02 -3.88 2.34
CA GLY A 71 -0.59 -4.52 3.51
C GLY A 71 -0.40 -3.79 4.83
N GLY A 72 0.40 -2.72 4.88
CA GLY A 72 0.71 -1.97 6.11
C GLY A 72 -0.52 -1.42 6.84
N SER A 73 -1.62 -1.17 6.15
CA SER A 73 -2.87 -0.70 6.79
C SER A 73 -3.45 -1.68 7.81
N ALA A 74 -3.26 -3.00 7.60
CA ALA A 74 -3.70 -4.03 8.53
C ALA A 74 -2.57 -4.51 9.45
N LEU A 75 -1.38 -4.68 8.90
CA LEU A 75 -0.24 -5.25 9.61
C LEU A 75 0.37 -4.30 10.65
N PHE A 76 0.23 -2.99 10.43
CA PHE A 76 0.76 -1.96 11.33
C PHE A 76 -0.39 -1.11 11.90
N GLU A 77 -1.05 -1.63 12.93
CA GLU A 77 -2.24 -1.02 13.55
C GLU A 77 -2.15 -1.09 15.07
N LYS A 78 -2.42 0.05 15.71
CA LYS A 78 -2.67 0.18 17.13
C LYS A 78 -3.98 0.90 17.36
N PRO A 79 -5.09 0.18 17.59
CA PRO A 79 -6.36 0.83 17.82
C PRO A 79 -6.35 1.65 19.12
N LEU A 80 -6.96 2.83 19.08
CA LEU A 80 -7.22 3.69 20.24
C LEU A 80 -8.60 3.45 20.84
N VAL A 81 -9.42 2.64 20.19
CA VAL A 81 -10.67 2.05 20.67
C VAL A 81 -10.48 0.54 20.79
N SER A 82 -11.49 -0.22 21.20
CA SER A 82 -11.38 -1.68 21.16
C SER A 82 -11.20 -2.19 19.72
N GLY A 83 -10.47 -3.29 19.54
CA GLY A 83 -10.30 -3.89 18.20
C GLY A 83 -11.64 -4.27 17.55
N ALA A 84 -12.60 -4.71 18.35
CA ALA A 84 -13.96 -5.02 17.89
C ALA A 84 -14.68 -3.76 17.39
N GLU A 85 -14.57 -2.64 18.08
CA GLU A 85 -15.16 -1.38 17.66
C GLU A 85 -14.51 -0.84 16.39
N LEU A 86 -13.17 -0.91 16.28
CA LEU A 86 -12.47 -0.51 15.05
C LEU A 86 -12.96 -1.32 13.85
N GLN A 87 -13.16 -2.63 14.03
CA GLN A 87 -13.69 -3.52 13.00
C GLN A 87 -15.14 -3.17 12.65
N ASP A 88 -15.98 -2.92 13.64
CA ASP A 88 -17.38 -2.53 13.44
C ASP A 88 -17.50 -1.21 12.65
N ILE A 89 -16.74 -0.18 13.05
CA ILE A 89 -16.72 1.10 12.33
C ILE A 89 -16.23 0.91 10.88
N THR A 90 -15.22 0.07 10.67
CA THR A 90 -14.73 -0.24 9.32
C THR A 90 -15.82 -0.91 8.49
N ASN A 91 -16.56 -1.87 9.06
CA ASN A 91 -17.66 -2.56 8.38
C ASN A 91 -18.83 -1.60 8.07
N GLN A 92 -19.16 -0.68 8.98
CA GLN A 92 -20.17 0.35 8.73
C GLN A 92 -19.78 1.23 7.52
N LEU A 93 -18.54 1.71 7.46
CA LEU A 93 -18.04 2.52 6.35
C LEU A 93 -18.09 1.76 5.02
N LEU A 94 -17.65 0.51 4.99
CA LEU A 94 -17.75 -0.35 3.81
C LEU A 94 -19.20 -0.56 3.36
N ALA A 95 -20.10 -0.85 4.29
CA ALA A 95 -21.53 -1.07 4.01
C ALA A 95 -22.23 0.17 3.47
N CYS A 96 -21.81 1.37 3.90
CA CYS A 96 -22.36 2.64 3.43
C CYS A 96 -21.72 3.14 2.12
N GLY A 97 -20.74 2.43 1.57
CA GLY A 97 -20.05 2.81 0.32
C GLY A 97 -19.12 4.02 0.49
N ALA A 98 -18.56 4.23 1.68
CA ALA A 98 -17.53 5.25 1.90
C ALA A 98 -16.31 4.98 1.01
N ASP A 99 -15.76 6.01 0.41
CA ASP A 99 -14.56 5.89 -0.39
C ASP A 99 -13.29 5.71 0.49
N ILE A 100 -12.17 5.40 -0.15
CA ILE A 100 -10.91 5.12 0.56
C ILE A 100 -10.39 6.34 1.33
N VAL A 101 -10.65 7.56 0.85
CA VAL A 101 -10.24 8.81 1.50
C VAL A 101 -11.06 9.01 2.77
N GLU A 102 -12.38 8.83 2.69
CA GLU A 102 -13.31 8.92 3.84
C GLU A 102 -12.96 7.85 4.89
N MET A 103 -12.73 6.60 4.44
CA MET A 103 -12.32 5.52 5.35
C MET A 103 -11.02 5.84 6.07
N ASN A 104 -9.99 6.31 5.36
CA ASN A 104 -8.71 6.65 5.95
C ASN A 104 -8.82 7.87 6.88
N THR A 105 -9.66 8.85 6.57
CA THR A 105 -9.92 10.00 7.44
C THR A 105 -10.42 9.59 8.82
N ILE A 106 -11.31 8.60 8.88
CA ILE A 106 -11.78 8.02 10.15
C ILE A 106 -10.69 7.15 10.80
N ARG A 107 -10.10 6.23 10.04
CA ARG A 107 -9.13 5.24 10.57
C ARG A 107 -7.87 5.90 11.14
N LYS A 108 -7.36 6.96 10.53
CA LYS A 108 -6.19 7.70 11.02
C LYS A 108 -6.42 8.23 12.45
N ARG A 109 -7.65 8.67 12.78
CA ARG A 109 -7.98 9.19 14.11
C ARG A 109 -8.18 8.11 15.17
N LEU A 110 -8.61 6.94 14.76
CA LEU A 110 -8.81 5.78 15.65
C LEU A 110 -7.55 4.93 15.86
N SER A 111 -6.42 5.33 15.26
CA SER A 111 -5.16 4.59 15.32
C SER A 111 -4.06 5.38 16.03
N GLY A 112 -3.28 4.70 16.85
CA GLY A 112 -2.12 5.26 17.56
C GLY A 112 -0.85 5.35 16.70
N VAL A 113 -0.86 4.89 15.44
CA VAL A 113 0.33 4.88 14.58
C VAL A 113 0.10 5.51 13.22
N LYS A 114 -1.15 5.64 12.75
CA LYS A 114 -1.49 6.22 11.45
C LYS A 114 -1.50 7.75 11.49
N GLY A 115 -1.57 8.39 10.30
CA GLY A 115 -1.65 9.84 10.17
C GLY A 115 -0.49 10.57 10.85
N GLY A 116 0.74 10.10 10.66
CA GLY A 116 1.97 10.70 11.19
C GLY A 116 2.32 10.33 12.63
N ARG A 117 1.44 9.63 13.35
CA ARG A 117 1.65 9.35 14.79
C ARG A 117 2.83 8.44 15.08
N PHE A 118 3.16 7.50 14.18
CA PHE A 118 4.37 6.69 14.37
C PHE A 118 5.63 7.53 14.30
N ALA A 119 5.77 8.40 13.29
CA ALA A 119 6.91 9.28 13.20
C ALA A 119 6.99 10.27 14.37
N GLN A 120 5.84 10.78 14.83
CA GLN A 120 5.77 11.60 16.04
C GLN A 120 6.26 10.82 17.28
N ALA A 121 5.93 9.53 17.39
CA ALA A 121 6.40 8.68 18.49
C ALA A 121 7.91 8.38 18.42
N CYS A 122 8.53 8.51 17.26
CA CYS A 122 9.98 8.40 17.07
C CYS A 122 10.74 9.66 17.48
N ALA A 123 10.08 10.83 17.58
CA ALA A 123 10.76 12.08 17.89
C ALA A 123 11.49 12.02 19.24
N PRO A 124 12.71 12.62 19.35
CA PRO A 124 13.38 13.49 18.39
C PRO A 124 14.30 12.77 17.37
N ALA A 125 14.23 11.45 17.26
CA ALA A 125 15.04 10.69 16.30
C ALA A 125 14.59 10.97 14.86
N GLN A 126 15.53 10.91 13.90
CA GLN A 126 15.25 11.01 12.48
C GLN A 126 14.64 9.71 11.96
N VAL A 127 13.60 9.83 11.14
CA VAL A 127 12.93 8.70 10.47
C VAL A 127 13.22 8.77 8.98
N PHE A 128 13.88 7.73 8.45
CA PHE A 128 13.96 7.51 7.00
C PHE A 128 12.88 6.50 6.62
N SER A 129 11.83 6.98 5.96
CA SER A 129 10.71 6.17 5.49
C SER A 129 10.95 5.78 4.04
N ILE A 130 11.18 4.49 3.79
CA ILE A 130 11.32 3.94 2.44
C ILE A 130 10.03 3.21 2.09
N VAL A 131 9.35 3.67 1.06
CA VAL A 131 8.03 3.24 0.68
C VAL A 131 8.06 2.54 -0.68
N LEU A 132 7.58 1.29 -0.70
CA LEU A 132 7.20 0.61 -1.94
C LEU A 132 5.70 0.84 -2.15
N SER A 133 5.36 1.69 -3.12
CA SER A 133 3.97 2.08 -3.36
C SER A 133 3.22 1.04 -4.20
N ASP A 134 2.06 0.64 -3.71
CA ASP A 134 1.08 -0.21 -4.41
C ASP A 134 -0.23 0.56 -4.73
N ILE A 135 -0.25 1.88 -4.51
CA ILE A 135 -1.42 2.74 -4.75
C ILE A 135 -1.14 3.67 -5.92
N LEU A 136 -2.12 3.82 -6.81
CA LEU A 136 -2.02 4.69 -7.98
C LEU A 136 -1.78 6.15 -7.59
N GLY A 137 -0.80 6.77 -8.24
CA GLY A 137 -0.42 8.16 -8.00
C GLY A 137 0.41 8.38 -6.75
N ASP A 138 0.79 7.31 -6.05
CA ASP A 138 1.68 7.32 -4.88
C ASP A 138 1.26 8.27 -3.74
N PRO A 139 -0.03 8.34 -3.35
CA PRO A 139 -0.47 9.21 -2.27
C PRO A 139 0.06 8.69 -0.92
N LEU A 140 1.19 9.24 -0.47
CA LEU A 140 1.92 8.78 0.72
C LEU A 140 1.06 8.69 1.98
N ASP A 141 0.07 9.57 2.12
CA ASP A 141 -0.85 9.60 3.25
C ASP A 141 -1.92 8.49 3.21
N MET A 142 -2.07 7.81 2.05
CA MET A 142 -2.95 6.66 1.87
C MET A 142 -2.21 5.33 2.03
N ILE A 143 -0.90 5.29 1.73
CA ILE A 143 -0.08 4.07 1.89
C ILE A 143 0.02 3.74 3.38
N ALA A 144 -0.52 2.58 3.77
CA ALA A 144 -0.68 2.16 5.17
C ALA A 144 -1.38 3.20 6.07
N SER A 145 -2.16 4.14 5.47
CA SER A 145 -2.78 5.29 6.14
C SER A 145 -1.75 6.26 6.77
N GLY A 146 -0.57 6.39 6.17
CA GLY A 146 0.44 7.42 6.45
C GLY A 146 1.07 7.38 7.84
N PRO A 147 1.74 6.31 8.29
CA PRO A 147 2.35 6.29 9.63
C PRO A 147 3.45 7.32 9.83
N ALA A 148 4.18 7.65 8.78
CA ALA A 148 5.29 8.61 8.78
C ALA A 148 5.04 9.79 7.81
N VAL A 149 3.78 10.17 7.63
CA VAL A 149 3.38 11.28 6.74
C VAL A 149 2.41 12.18 7.49
N PRO A 150 2.55 13.52 7.40
CA PRO A 150 1.57 14.45 7.96
C PRO A 150 0.17 14.19 7.41
N ASP A 151 -0.83 14.23 8.26
CA ASP A 151 -2.22 14.01 7.83
C ASP A 151 -2.85 15.30 7.33
N THR A 152 -3.28 15.32 6.08
CA THR A 152 -3.95 16.45 5.45
C THR A 152 -5.42 16.57 5.83
N SER A 153 -6.07 15.46 6.28
CA SER A 153 -7.48 15.46 6.69
C SER A 153 -7.71 16.17 8.03
N THR A 154 -8.86 16.79 8.24
CA THR A 154 -9.20 17.54 9.45
C THR A 154 -10.20 16.79 10.34
N CYS A 155 -10.24 17.11 11.64
CA CYS A 155 -11.27 16.59 12.54
C CYS A 155 -12.67 16.98 12.08
N ALA A 156 -12.85 18.17 11.52
CA ALA A 156 -14.13 18.61 10.95
C ALA A 156 -14.60 17.69 9.81
N GLN A 157 -13.69 17.26 8.92
CA GLN A 157 -14.00 16.28 7.87
C GLN A 157 -14.39 14.92 8.47
N ALA A 158 -13.66 14.45 9.50
CA ALA A 158 -13.98 13.19 10.15
C ALA A 158 -15.37 13.21 10.80
N LEU A 159 -15.72 14.29 11.47
CA LEU A 159 -17.06 14.45 12.09
C LEU A 159 -18.15 14.53 11.02
N ALA A 160 -17.92 15.27 9.94
CA ALA A 160 -18.86 15.33 8.81
C ALA A 160 -19.08 13.98 8.14
N ILE A 161 -18.03 13.15 7.98
CA ILE A 161 -18.15 11.78 7.47
C ILE A 161 -18.97 10.90 8.43
N ALA A 162 -18.70 11.00 9.73
CA ALA A 162 -19.43 10.25 10.74
C ALA A 162 -20.93 10.61 10.75
N GLU A 163 -21.27 11.88 10.57
CA GLU A 163 -22.64 12.36 10.45
C GLU A 163 -23.28 11.92 9.13
N LYS A 164 -22.58 12.10 8.00
CA LYS A 164 -23.06 11.70 6.65
C LYS A 164 -23.51 10.25 6.60
N TYR A 165 -22.77 9.36 7.23
CA TYR A 165 -23.03 7.92 7.22
C TYR A 165 -23.71 7.40 8.48
N HIS A 166 -24.11 8.30 9.40
CA HIS A 166 -24.77 7.96 10.67
C HIS A 166 -24.02 6.86 11.44
N LEU A 167 -22.68 6.98 11.53
CA LEU A 167 -21.84 5.97 12.15
C LEU A 167 -22.19 5.78 13.63
N LYS A 168 -22.33 4.54 14.05
CA LYS A 168 -22.52 4.18 15.46
C LYS A 168 -21.14 4.17 16.12
N LEU A 169 -20.90 5.13 16.98
CA LEU A 169 -19.60 5.39 17.61
C LEU A 169 -19.78 5.43 19.13
N SER A 170 -18.82 4.85 19.87
CA SER A 170 -18.72 5.08 21.32
C SER A 170 -18.32 6.53 21.61
N GLU A 171 -18.53 6.96 22.86
CA GLU A 171 -18.07 8.31 23.29
C GLU A 171 -16.56 8.47 23.13
N GLN A 172 -15.77 7.40 23.36
CA GLN A 172 -14.33 7.40 23.12
C GLN A 172 -14.00 7.65 21.64
N ALA A 173 -14.66 6.97 20.72
CA ALA A 173 -14.46 7.18 19.29
C ALA A 173 -14.82 8.60 18.86
N LYS A 174 -15.94 9.17 19.34
CA LYS A 174 -16.34 10.55 19.07
C LYS A 174 -15.28 11.56 19.52
N VAL A 175 -14.73 11.38 20.73
CA VAL A 175 -13.66 12.23 21.25
C VAL A 175 -12.41 12.15 20.39
N LEU A 176 -12.04 10.95 19.93
CA LEU A 176 -10.89 10.74 19.05
C LEU A 176 -11.09 11.37 17.66
N LEU A 177 -12.30 11.32 17.10
CA LEU A 177 -12.60 11.95 15.81
C LEU A 177 -12.52 13.48 15.91
N ALA A 178 -12.81 14.07 17.06
CA ALA A 178 -12.71 15.51 17.31
C ALA A 178 -11.27 15.98 17.53
N GLN A 179 -10.29 15.08 17.61
CA GLN A 179 -8.88 15.43 17.78
C GLN A 179 -8.15 15.48 16.44
N GLU A 180 -7.26 16.49 16.29
CA GLU A 180 -6.41 16.56 15.11
C GLU A 180 -5.27 15.55 15.17
N THR A 181 -4.91 15.04 14.02
CA THR A 181 -3.71 14.26 13.76
C THR A 181 -2.52 15.17 13.50
N PRO A 182 -1.26 14.71 13.60
CA PRO A 182 -0.07 15.48 13.27
C PRO A 182 -0.15 16.13 11.88
N LYS A 183 -0.01 17.46 11.82
CA LYS A 183 -0.05 18.26 10.58
C LYS A 183 1.34 18.57 10.03
N MET A 184 2.35 18.46 10.87
CA MET A 184 3.76 18.69 10.53
C MET A 184 4.61 17.62 11.21
N LEU A 185 5.66 17.22 10.54
CA LEU A 185 6.67 16.27 11.02
C LEU A 185 8.03 16.79 10.56
N ASP A 186 8.86 17.19 11.52
CA ASP A 186 10.19 17.76 11.23
C ASP A 186 11.29 16.70 11.20
N ASN A 187 10.96 15.50 11.58
CA ASN A 187 11.91 14.39 11.77
C ASN A 187 11.78 13.29 10.72
N VAL A 188 11.16 13.55 9.57
CA VAL A 188 10.91 12.50 8.55
C VAL A 188 11.49 12.89 7.20
N THR A 189 12.20 11.94 6.59
CA THR A 189 12.54 11.97 5.17
C THR A 189 11.94 10.74 4.51
N THR A 190 11.11 10.92 3.49
CA THR A 190 10.43 9.82 2.78
C THR A 190 11.00 9.65 1.37
N GLN A 191 11.30 8.41 1.01
CA GLN A 191 11.75 8.00 -0.31
C GLN A 191 10.80 6.92 -0.85
N ILE A 192 10.19 7.17 -2.01
CA ILE A 192 9.49 6.12 -2.78
C ILE A 192 10.54 5.39 -3.60
N THR A 193 10.59 4.05 -3.49
CA THR A 193 11.60 3.22 -4.17
C THR A 193 11.02 2.26 -5.18
N GLY A 194 9.72 2.24 -5.35
CA GLY A 194 9.02 1.44 -6.33
C GLY A 194 7.59 1.92 -6.47
N SER A 195 7.17 2.10 -7.70
CA SER A 195 5.81 2.50 -8.06
C SER A 195 5.44 1.90 -9.41
N VAL A 196 4.15 1.95 -9.74
CA VAL A 196 3.66 1.57 -11.08
C VAL A 196 4.39 2.36 -12.16
N ARG A 197 4.66 3.65 -11.94
CA ARG A 197 5.39 4.51 -12.86
C ARG A 197 6.83 4.03 -13.12
N GLU A 198 7.54 3.64 -12.06
CA GLU A 198 8.91 3.12 -12.20
C GLU A 198 8.93 1.79 -12.96
N ILE A 199 7.96 0.90 -12.70
CA ILE A 199 7.81 -0.36 -13.46
C ILE A 199 7.56 -0.07 -14.94
N CYS A 200 6.68 0.86 -15.26
CA CYS A 200 6.41 1.27 -16.65
C CYS A 200 7.65 1.87 -17.32
N THR A 201 8.42 2.66 -16.59
CA THR A 201 9.67 3.26 -17.09
C THR A 201 10.72 2.18 -17.38
N ALA A 202 10.90 1.22 -16.47
CA ALA A 202 11.81 0.11 -16.65
C ALA A 202 11.37 -0.79 -17.83
N ALA A 203 10.08 -1.08 -17.96
CA ALA A 203 9.52 -1.82 -19.08
C ALA A 203 9.79 -1.09 -20.42
N ALA A 204 9.62 0.22 -20.46
CA ALA A 204 9.92 1.01 -21.65
C ALA A 204 11.41 0.97 -22.03
N ALA A 205 12.32 0.99 -21.04
CA ALA A 205 13.74 0.84 -21.27
C ALA A 205 14.07 -0.54 -21.86
N ALA A 206 13.56 -1.61 -21.25
CA ALA A 206 13.75 -2.97 -21.74
C ALA A 206 13.19 -3.17 -23.17
N CYS A 207 12.02 -2.58 -23.49
CA CYS A 207 11.48 -2.63 -24.84
C CYS A 207 12.43 -1.98 -25.87
N ARG A 208 13.05 -0.85 -25.54
CA ARG A 208 14.04 -0.22 -26.43
C ARG A 208 15.28 -1.10 -26.66
N GLU A 209 15.78 -1.74 -25.62
CA GLU A 209 16.91 -2.68 -25.72
C GLU A 209 16.59 -3.88 -26.64
N LEU A 210 15.31 -4.31 -26.65
CA LEU A 210 14.83 -5.37 -27.51
C LEU A 210 14.46 -4.89 -28.95
N GLY A 211 14.66 -3.61 -29.23
CA GLY A 211 14.41 -3.04 -30.56
C GLY A 211 12.94 -2.67 -30.81
N TYR A 212 12.14 -2.51 -29.76
CA TYR A 212 10.78 -1.99 -29.85
C TYR A 212 10.74 -0.49 -29.59
N GLU A 213 9.78 0.20 -30.20
CA GLU A 213 9.42 1.58 -29.89
C GLU A 213 8.35 1.56 -28.77
N PRO A 214 8.70 1.90 -27.51
CA PRO A 214 7.72 1.87 -26.42
C PRO A 214 6.82 3.08 -26.45
N VAL A 215 5.53 2.86 -26.25
CA VAL A 215 4.50 3.88 -26.08
C VAL A 215 3.87 3.70 -24.70
N LEU A 216 4.17 4.60 -23.77
CA LEU A 216 3.50 4.61 -22.47
C LEU A 216 2.10 5.22 -22.64
N LEU A 217 1.09 4.39 -22.49
CA LEU A 217 -0.31 4.80 -22.57
C LEU A 217 -0.77 5.48 -21.28
N THR A 218 -0.46 4.84 -20.14
CA THR A 218 -0.81 5.35 -18.81
C THR A 218 -0.04 4.58 -17.73
N ASP A 219 0.20 5.23 -16.61
CA ASP A 219 0.67 4.61 -15.35
C ASP A 219 -0.42 4.65 -14.26
N GLN A 220 -1.66 4.99 -14.64
CA GLN A 220 -2.80 5.17 -13.75
C GLN A 220 -4.05 4.44 -14.26
N LEU A 221 -3.88 3.27 -14.89
CA LEU A 221 -5.00 2.48 -15.37
C LEU A 221 -5.88 2.05 -14.19
N CYS A 222 -7.13 2.51 -14.18
CA CYS A 222 -8.09 2.21 -13.12
C CYS A 222 -9.47 1.97 -13.74
N CYS A 223 -9.75 0.72 -14.10
CA CYS A 223 -11.03 0.31 -14.67
C CYS A 223 -11.22 -1.21 -14.53
N GLU A 224 -12.32 -1.75 -15.02
CA GLU A 224 -12.54 -3.19 -15.05
C GLU A 224 -11.54 -3.87 -16.00
N ALA A 225 -10.97 -4.99 -15.59
CA ALA A 225 -9.92 -5.70 -16.32
C ALA A 225 -10.34 -6.11 -17.73
N ARG A 226 -11.61 -6.52 -17.91
CA ARG A 226 -12.19 -6.86 -19.20
C ARG A 226 -12.19 -5.67 -20.15
N GLU A 227 -12.62 -4.51 -19.67
CA GLU A 227 -12.66 -3.30 -20.49
C GLU A 227 -11.26 -2.81 -20.85
N ALA A 228 -10.31 -2.89 -19.91
CA ALA A 228 -8.91 -2.60 -20.17
C ALA A 228 -8.33 -3.50 -21.27
N GLY A 229 -8.57 -4.81 -21.18
CA GLY A 229 -8.09 -5.78 -22.18
C GLY A 229 -8.68 -5.53 -23.58
N SER A 230 -9.99 -5.28 -23.66
CA SER A 230 -10.67 -4.94 -24.92
C SER A 230 -10.14 -3.65 -25.52
N PHE A 231 -9.91 -2.62 -24.69
CA PHE A 231 -9.37 -1.34 -25.14
C PHE A 231 -7.94 -1.47 -25.65
N LEU A 232 -7.06 -2.14 -24.92
CA LEU A 232 -5.68 -2.42 -25.35
C LEU A 232 -5.65 -3.21 -26.67
N GLY A 233 -6.51 -4.21 -26.81
CA GLY A 233 -6.67 -4.96 -28.06
C GLY A 233 -7.10 -4.07 -29.23
N SER A 234 -7.99 -3.11 -29.01
CA SER A 234 -8.43 -2.17 -30.04
C SER A 234 -7.31 -1.22 -30.51
N ILE A 235 -6.46 -0.76 -29.57
CA ILE A 235 -5.27 0.04 -29.90
C ILE A 235 -4.34 -0.74 -30.81
N VAL A 236 -4.04 -1.98 -30.44
CA VAL A 236 -3.15 -2.86 -31.23
C VAL A 236 -3.70 -3.06 -32.65
N ARG A 237 -5.01 -3.33 -32.79
CA ARG A 237 -5.64 -3.45 -34.13
C ARG A 237 -5.52 -2.21 -34.98
N THR A 238 -5.65 -1.05 -34.36
CA THR A 238 -5.54 0.25 -35.08
C THR A 238 -4.15 0.45 -35.65
N HIS A 239 -3.13 -0.05 -35.00
CA HIS A 239 -1.73 0.14 -35.38
C HIS A 239 -1.09 -1.10 -36.02
N ALA A 240 -1.84 -2.18 -36.18
CA ALA A 240 -1.36 -3.38 -36.89
C ALA A 240 -0.98 -3.07 -38.34
N GLY A 241 0.08 -3.71 -38.83
CA GLY A 241 0.52 -3.58 -40.21
C GLY A 241 1.30 -2.29 -40.55
N GLN A 242 1.62 -1.46 -39.58
CA GLN A 242 2.41 -0.23 -39.81
C GLN A 242 3.93 -0.48 -40.02
N GLY A 243 4.38 -1.73 -39.97
CA GLY A 243 5.79 -2.11 -40.14
C GLY A 243 6.72 -1.68 -39.01
N LYS A 244 6.16 -1.18 -37.90
CA LYS A 244 6.90 -0.78 -36.71
C LYS A 244 6.79 -1.83 -35.60
N LYS A 245 7.87 -2.07 -34.87
CA LYS A 245 7.87 -2.86 -33.66
C LYS A 245 7.45 -1.98 -32.48
N LEU A 246 6.14 -1.88 -32.23
CA LEU A 246 5.59 -1.07 -31.15
C LEU A 246 5.39 -1.91 -29.89
N ALA A 247 5.62 -1.31 -28.73
CA ALA A 247 5.29 -1.89 -27.42
C ALA A 247 4.41 -0.90 -26.63
N TYR A 248 3.13 -1.20 -26.50
CA TYR A 248 2.22 -0.40 -25.68
C TYR A 248 2.31 -0.82 -24.22
N ILE A 249 2.55 0.13 -23.34
CA ILE A 249 2.75 -0.09 -21.90
C ILE A 249 1.62 0.62 -21.16
N ALA A 250 0.92 -0.12 -20.32
CA ALA A 250 -0.07 0.42 -19.40
C ALA A 250 0.18 -0.17 -18.01
N GLY A 251 0.25 0.67 -17.00
CA GLY A 251 0.36 0.29 -15.60
C GLY A 251 -0.80 0.81 -14.79
N GLY A 252 -1.16 0.11 -13.73
CA GLY A 252 -2.27 0.50 -12.89
C GLY A 252 -2.82 -0.62 -12.02
N GLU A 253 -4.03 -0.42 -11.52
CA GLU A 253 -4.76 -1.35 -10.67
C GLU A 253 -6.17 -1.56 -11.26
N THR A 254 -6.37 -2.69 -11.97
CA THR A 254 -7.69 -3.04 -12.49
C THR A 254 -8.53 -3.79 -11.45
N VAL A 255 -9.84 -3.77 -11.62
CA VAL A 255 -10.80 -4.51 -10.80
C VAL A 255 -11.50 -5.60 -11.63
N VAL A 256 -12.13 -6.55 -10.96
CA VAL A 256 -12.94 -7.60 -11.60
C VAL A 256 -14.27 -7.72 -10.85
N HIS A 257 -15.37 -7.69 -11.58
CA HIS A 257 -16.68 -8.09 -11.06
C HIS A 257 -16.81 -9.61 -11.07
N LEU A 258 -16.80 -10.21 -9.90
CA LEU A 258 -16.92 -11.65 -9.76
C LEU A 258 -18.37 -12.09 -10.04
N THR A 259 -18.58 -12.78 -11.16
CA THR A 259 -19.89 -13.34 -11.53
C THR A 259 -19.92 -14.87 -11.41
N GLY A 260 -18.78 -15.53 -11.25
CA GLY A 260 -18.62 -16.98 -11.22
C GLY A 260 -17.87 -17.49 -10.00
N LYS A 261 -17.69 -18.80 -9.92
CA LYS A 261 -16.91 -19.51 -8.89
C LYS A 261 -15.57 -20.04 -9.39
N GLY A 262 -15.16 -19.65 -10.59
CA GLY A 262 -13.90 -20.09 -11.21
C GLY A 262 -12.67 -19.48 -10.51
N LEU A 263 -11.52 -20.13 -10.72
CA LEU A 263 -10.23 -19.60 -10.35
C LEU A 263 -9.74 -18.66 -11.46
N GLY A 264 -9.13 -17.55 -11.08
CA GLY A 264 -8.62 -16.55 -12.01
C GLY A 264 -8.24 -15.28 -11.29
N GLY A 265 -8.20 -14.19 -12.02
CA GLY A 265 -7.90 -12.87 -11.48
C GLY A 265 -7.82 -11.82 -12.58
N ARG A 266 -7.71 -10.57 -12.17
CA ARG A 266 -7.73 -9.41 -13.07
C ARG A 266 -6.70 -9.47 -14.21
N ASN A 267 -5.50 -9.99 -13.98
CA ASN A 267 -4.51 -10.09 -15.05
C ASN A 267 -4.88 -11.13 -16.11
N GLN A 268 -5.46 -12.25 -15.68
CA GLN A 268 -5.97 -13.26 -16.62
C GLN A 268 -7.17 -12.73 -17.39
N GLU A 269 -8.12 -12.06 -16.72
CA GLU A 269 -9.28 -11.44 -17.33
C GLU A 269 -8.87 -10.40 -18.38
N LEU A 270 -7.91 -9.52 -18.06
CA LEU A 270 -7.38 -8.51 -18.97
C LEU A 270 -6.79 -9.16 -20.23
N ALA A 271 -5.91 -10.14 -20.05
CA ALA A 271 -5.25 -10.81 -21.17
C ALA A 271 -6.26 -11.56 -22.06
N LEU A 272 -7.20 -12.29 -21.45
CA LEU A 272 -8.26 -13.01 -22.17
C LEU A 272 -9.18 -12.05 -22.95
N ALA A 273 -9.53 -10.92 -22.37
CA ALA A 273 -10.39 -9.93 -23.02
C ALA A 273 -9.74 -9.29 -24.26
N ALA A 274 -8.43 -9.25 -24.36
CA ALA A 274 -7.71 -8.78 -25.53
C ALA A 274 -7.71 -9.80 -26.69
N VAL A 275 -7.83 -11.10 -26.42
CA VAL A 275 -7.68 -12.18 -27.42
C VAL A 275 -8.54 -11.98 -28.68
N PRO A 276 -9.84 -11.64 -28.60
CA PRO A 276 -10.66 -11.48 -29.82
C PRO A 276 -10.13 -10.41 -30.78
N ALA A 277 -9.48 -9.38 -30.25
CA ALA A 277 -8.90 -8.32 -31.07
C ALA A 277 -7.55 -8.68 -31.67
N LEU A 278 -6.82 -9.64 -31.09
CA LEU A 278 -5.46 -10.01 -31.46
C LEU A 278 -5.39 -11.27 -32.33
N ALA A 279 -6.48 -12.03 -32.43
CA ALA A 279 -6.52 -13.29 -33.14
C ALA A 279 -6.09 -13.13 -34.62
N GLY A 280 -5.13 -13.93 -35.06
CA GLY A 280 -4.60 -13.91 -36.41
C GLY A 280 -3.59 -12.80 -36.72
N GLN A 281 -3.11 -12.09 -35.69
CA GLN A 281 -2.10 -11.04 -35.84
C GLN A 281 -0.78 -11.45 -35.17
N ASP A 282 0.34 -10.92 -35.66
CA ASP A 282 1.67 -11.11 -35.06
C ASP A 282 1.86 -10.14 -33.88
N VAL A 283 1.15 -10.40 -32.82
CA VAL A 283 1.13 -9.58 -31.60
C VAL A 283 0.96 -10.44 -30.36
N ALA A 284 1.43 -9.92 -29.23
CA ALA A 284 1.23 -10.56 -27.92
C ALA A 284 0.72 -9.54 -26.90
N VAL A 285 -0.10 -10.00 -25.97
CA VAL A 285 -0.48 -9.26 -24.77
C VAL A 285 -0.17 -10.09 -23.55
N PHE A 286 0.38 -9.47 -22.54
CA PHE A 286 0.52 -10.07 -21.21
C PHE A 286 0.15 -9.09 -20.13
N SER A 287 -0.27 -9.59 -18.99
CA SER A 287 -0.53 -8.81 -17.80
C SER A 287 0.12 -9.50 -16.61
N ALA A 288 0.83 -8.74 -15.79
CA ALA A 288 1.59 -9.24 -14.66
C ALA A 288 1.35 -8.41 -13.40
N VAL A 289 1.60 -9.01 -12.24
CA VAL A 289 1.57 -8.34 -10.93
C VAL A 289 2.98 -8.31 -10.33
N SER A 290 3.28 -7.26 -9.59
CA SER A 290 4.58 -7.07 -8.95
C SER A 290 4.81 -7.93 -7.70
N TYR A 291 3.75 -8.53 -7.13
CA TYR A 291 3.79 -9.23 -5.83
C TYR A 291 3.53 -10.74 -5.91
N THR A 292 3.24 -11.28 -7.07
CA THR A 292 3.03 -12.73 -7.24
C THR A 292 4.36 -13.41 -7.54
N HIS A 293 4.76 -14.35 -6.71
CA HIS A 293 5.84 -15.25 -7.06
C HIS A 293 5.41 -16.10 -8.25
N LEU A 294 5.89 -15.78 -9.42
CA LEU A 294 5.84 -16.68 -10.56
C LEU A 294 6.62 -17.94 -10.19
N LYS A 295 5.92 -19.00 -9.79
CA LYS A 295 6.46 -20.34 -9.94
C LYS A 295 6.40 -20.61 -11.45
N LEU A 296 7.50 -20.39 -12.13
CA LEU A 296 7.69 -20.97 -13.45
C LEU A 296 7.64 -22.50 -13.30
N PRO A 297 6.97 -23.20 -14.20
CA PRO A 297 6.89 -24.65 -14.19
C PRO A 297 8.25 -25.30 -14.29
#